data_43730c71c0cff5ea690f6229a23b97aa
#
_entry.id   43730c71c0cff5ea690f6229a23b97aa
#
_cell.length_a   1.000
_cell.length_b   1.000
_cell.length_c   1.000
_cell.angle_alpha   90.00
_cell.angle_beta   90.00
_cell.angle_gamma   90.00
#
_symmetry.space_group_name_H-M   'P 1'
#
loop_
_entity.id
_entity.type
_entity.pdbx_description
1 polymer ?
#
loop_
_entity_poly.entity_id
_entity_poly.type
_entity_poly.pdbx_seq_one_letter_code
_entity_poly.pdbx_strand_id
1 'polypeptide(L)'
;MAIVLDGSSLTIEKLVRIARHDEKVELDPAALERIRVCRAMLEEKLKAHEIMYGTNTGIGEFSEVVLDDEQVKLFQRYLIYNHAAGIGDPASQESVRAAMASRINVHAHGNSGCRPEITRTLVNLLNKGVTPVVAQKGSVGACGDLAPMAQVALLMMGEGEAWYGGERMPARQAMTRAGIPVPGLEARDGLATINGANLLTAMSALQLFDINRWLMQMEIACAMSLEALVANMKPYDVRLHRLRGFPGAIRSAGAIMKCMQGSDLQTGKMKTKVQDAYSMRSSPQVIGAAHDAVAFAWQQIETELNGVGDNPIFIPEARLTLTGANFQGSPVSLPMDMVGAAVTMVSVLSERRLNRLTNPALSVGLPAFLTKGAGMFSGLMLSQYTADSLIVEQRILSTPASIQSIPAAADQEDFVSMGMNTAMKNAQILDNGYGVLGIEFMAAAQALDFRTFTAGKGVRAAHTVIRKHVRHLDEDRPLYPDHDAMKSLVRSCEILEAVEKEVGPLDTPN
;
A
#
# COMPACT_ATOMS: atom_id res chain seq x y z
N MET A 1 -22.60 2.66 8.72
CA MET A 1 -23.17 1.36 8.24
C MET A 1 -22.03 0.41 8.07
N ALA A 2 -22.21 -0.89 8.34
CA ALA A 2 -21.15 -1.87 8.14
C ALA A 2 -20.82 -2.02 6.64
N ILE A 3 -19.55 -2.38 6.34
CA ILE A 3 -19.13 -2.71 4.97
C ILE A 3 -19.55 -4.15 4.68
N VAL A 4 -20.33 -4.33 3.62
CA VAL A 4 -20.78 -5.66 3.20
C VAL A 4 -19.68 -6.31 2.34
N LEU A 5 -19.32 -7.55 2.69
CA LEU A 5 -18.40 -8.40 1.94
C LEU A 5 -19.23 -9.44 1.16
N ASP A 6 -19.29 -9.25 -0.15
CA ASP A 6 -20.14 -10.01 -1.07
C ASP A 6 -19.36 -10.83 -2.12
N GLY A 7 -18.02 -10.67 -2.14
CA GLY A 7 -17.11 -11.28 -3.10
C GLY A 7 -16.71 -10.36 -4.27
N SER A 8 -17.47 -9.31 -4.57
CA SER A 8 -17.34 -8.56 -5.83
C SER A 8 -17.28 -7.04 -5.72
N SER A 9 -17.53 -6.48 -4.54
CA SER A 9 -17.66 -5.03 -4.38
C SER A 9 -16.64 -4.39 -3.42
N LEU A 10 -15.60 -5.11 -3.04
CA LEU A 10 -14.56 -4.60 -2.14
C LEU A 10 -13.61 -3.68 -2.92
N THR A 11 -13.56 -2.39 -2.54
CA THR A 11 -12.60 -1.42 -3.09
C THR A 11 -11.44 -1.19 -2.13
N ILE A 12 -10.36 -0.57 -2.63
CA ILE A 12 -9.21 -0.21 -1.80
C ILE A 12 -9.64 0.74 -0.67
N GLU A 13 -10.51 1.71 -0.94
CA GLU A 13 -11.00 2.65 0.08
C GLU A 13 -11.82 1.94 1.17
N LYS A 14 -12.68 0.98 0.79
CA LYS A 14 -13.42 0.16 1.77
C LYS A 14 -12.45 -0.65 2.62
N LEU A 15 -11.42 -1.23 2.00
CA LEU A 15 -10.40 -2.00 2.71
C LEU A 15 -9.62 -1.14 3.71
N VAL A 16 -9.25 0.09 3.35
CA VAL A 16 -8.61 1.06 4.24
C VAL A 16 -9.51 1.37 5.44
N ARG A 17 -10.81 1.58 5.23
CA ARG A 17 -11.77 1.85 6.31
C ARG A 17 -11.88 0.67 7.28
N ILE A 18 -11.89 -0.56 6.79
CA ILE A 18 -11.87 -1.78 7.62
C ILE A 18 -10.56 -1.89 8.41
N ALA A 19 -9.44 -1.65 7.75
CA ALA A 19 -8.12 -1.89 8.31
C ALA A 19 -7.68 -0.84 9.33
N ARG A 20 -7.92 0.46 9.04
CA ARG A 20 -7.41 1.61 9.79
C ARG A 20 -8.44 2.32 10.66
N HIS A 21 -9.73 2.25 10.27
CA HIS A 21 -10.80 2.96 10.98
C HIS A 21 -11.76 2.02 11.72
N ASP A 22 -11.40 0.73 11.85
CA ASP A 22 -12.18 -0.28 12.57
C ASP A 22 -13.65 -0.37 12.13
N GLU A 23 -13.93 0.02 10.86
CA GLU A 23 -15.27 -0.06 10.34
C GLU A 23 -15.74 -1.50 10.32
N LYS A 24 -16.96 -1.71 10.81
CA LYS A 24 -17.52 -3.06 10.94
C LYS A 24 -17.79 -3.67 9.58
N VAL A 25 -17.67 -4.98 9.51
CA VAL A 25 -17.96 -5.76 8.30
C VAL A 25 -19.13 -6.70 8.52
N GLU A 26 -19.88 -6.96 7.46
CA GLU A 26 -20.95 -7.94 7.41
C GLU A 26 -20.76 -8.84 6.21
N LEU A 27 -20.94 -10.15 6.40
CA LEU A 27 -20.99 -11.09 5.28
C LEU A 27 -22.38 -11.01 4.64
N ASP A 28 -22.42 -10.82 3.32
CA ASP A 28 -23.66 -10.80 2.56
C ASP A 28 -24.47 -12.12 2.78
N PRO A 29 -25.77 -12.06 3.05
CA PRO A 29 -26.57 -13.28 3.25
C PRO A 29 -26.55 -14.24 2.06
N ALA A 30 -26.51 -13.73 0.82
CA ALA A 30 -26.41 -14.57 -0.36
C ALA A 30 -25.02 -15.19 -0.48
N ALA A 31 -23.95 -14.48 -0.07
CA ALA A 31 -22.60 -15.05 0.03
C ALA A 31 -22.54 -16.18 1.06
N LEU A 32 -23.17 -16.02 2.21
CA LEU A 32 -23.25 -17.08 3.21
C LEU A 32 -23.94 -18.35 2.65
N GLU A 33 -24.98 -18.18 1.85
CA GLU A 33 -25.66 -19.30 1.22
C GLU A 33 -24.77 -19.99 0.16
N ARG A 34 -24.04 -19.22 -0.66
CA ARG A 34 -23.04 -19.79 -1.59
C ARG A 34 -21.99 -20.64 -0.86
N ILE A 35 -21.48 -20.16 0.29
CA ILE A 35 -20.52 -20.92 1.12
C ILE A 35 -21.15 -22.23 1.60
N ARG A 36 -22.42 -22.22 2.06
CA ARG A 36 -23.12 -23.42 2.51
C ARG A 36 -23.31 -24.45 1.39
N VAL A 37 -23.73 -24.00 0.22
CA VAL A 37 -23.93 -24.85 -0.96
C VAL A 37 -22.61 -25.49 -1.38
N CYS A 38 -21.54 -24.74 -1.44
CA CYS A 38 -20.21 -25.25 -1.75
C CYS A 38 -19.74 -26.30 -0.72
N ARG A 39 -19.91 -25.99 0.58
CA ARG A 39 -19.55 -26.90 1.66
C ARG A 39 -20.34 -28.22 1.60
N ALA A 40 -21.64 -28.15 1.36
CA ALA A 40 -22.49 -29.34 1.24
C ALA A 40 -22.02 -30.26 0.09
N MET A 41 -21.69 -29.68 -1.07
CA MET A 41 -21.12 -30.43 -2.19
C MET A 41 -19.79 -31.13 -1.82
N LEU A 42 -18.90 -30.41 -1.13
CA LEU A 42 -17.62 -30.97 -0.66
C LEU A 42 -17.85 -32.16 0.28
N GLU A 43 -18.80 -32.06 1.21
CA GLU A 43 -19.10 -33.11 2.16
C GLU A 43 -19.71 -34.36 1.48
N GLU A 44 -20.53 -34.14 0.44
CA GLU A 44 -21.04 -35.27 -0.39
C GLU A 44 -19.90 -35.99 -1.12
N LYS A 45 -18.97 -35.24 -1.72
CA LYS A 45 -17.80 -35.82 -2.39
C LYS A 45 -16.86 -36.54 -1.43
N LEU A 46 -16.65 -36.02 -0.21
CA LEU A 46 -15.90 -36.74 0.83
C LEU A 46 -16.55 -38.08 1.20
N LYS A 47 -17.87 -38.08 1.40
CA LYS A 47 -18.63 -39.33 1.69
C LYS A 47 -18.56 -40.33 0.53
N ALA A 48 -18.42 -39.86 -0.70
CA ALA A 48 -18.24 -40.68 -1.88
C ALA A 48 -16.76 -41.09 -2.10
N HIS A 49 -15.85 -40.74 -1.20
CA HIS A 49 -14.40 -40.96 -1.30
C HIS A 49 -13.79 -40.40 -2.61
N GLU A 50 -14.38 -39.35 -3.18
CA GLU A 50 -13.80 -38.65 -4.33
C GLU A 50 -12.47 -38.01 -3.93
N ILE A 51 -11.42 -38.22 -4.71
CA ILE A 51 -10.09 -37.65 -4.43
C ILE A 51 -10.10 -36.15 -4.72
N MET A 52 -9.76 -35.33 -3.70
CA MET A 52 -9.72 -33.89 -3.80
C MET A 52 -8.42 -33.36 -3.17
N TYR A 53 -7.61 -32.66 -3.98
CA TYR A 53 -6.34 -32.09 -3.57
C TYR A 53 -6.46 -31.28 -2.27
N GLY A 54 -5.54 -31.53 -1.33
CA GLY A 54 -5.45 -30.79 -0.06
C GLY A 54 -6.70 -30.87 0.84
N THR A 55 -7.63 -31.77 0.51
CA THR A 55 -8.82 -32.07 1.29
C THR A 55 -8.70 -33.46 1.89
N ASN A 56 -8.55 -34.51 1.05
CA ASN A 56 -8.26 -35.87 1.41
C ASN A 56 -7.02 -36.45 0.70
N THR A 57 -6.13 -35.56 0.24
CA THR A 57 -4.75 -35.83 -0.18
C THR A 57 -3.78 -34.95 0.57
N GLY A 58 -2.48 -35.24 0.51
CA GLY A 58 -1.44 -34.30 0.84
C GLY A 58 -1.43 -33.08 -0.09
N ILE A 59 -0.44 -32.20 0.08
CA ILE A 59 -0.26 -30.99 -0.74
C ILE A 59 1.16 -30.92 -1.31
N GLY A 60 1.37 -30.07 -2.33
CA GLY A 60 2.63 -29.90 -3.00
C GLY A 60 3.14 -31.25 -3.54
N GLU A 61 4.36 -31.62 -3.24
CA GLU A 61 4.98 -32.91 -3.63
C GLU A 61 4.21 -34.13 -3.14
N PHE A 62 3.44 -34.01 -2.06
CA PHE A 62 2.62 -35.10 -1.51
C PHE A 62 1.19 -35.16 -2.07
N SER A 63 0.89 -34.47 -3.16
CA SER A 63 -0.44 -34.38 -3.76
C SER A 63 -1.07 -35.75 -4.14
N GLU A 64 -0.22 -36.72 -4.49
CA GLU A 64 -0.63 -38.08 -4.87
C GLU A 64 -0.88 -39.01 -3.67
N VAL A 65 -0.57 -38.59 -2.44
CA VAL A 65 -0.77 -39.38 -1.23
C VAL A 65 -2.19 -39.20 -0.72
N VAL A 66 -3.03 -40.22 -0.89
CA VAL A 66 -4.41 -40.23 -0.39
C VAL A 66 -4.42 -40.52 1.11
N LEU A 67 -5.20 -39.75 1.84
CA LEU A 67 -5.36 -39.82 3.30
C LEU A 67 -6.61 -40.66 3.65
N ASP A 68 -6.51 -41.47 4.70
CA ASP A 68 -7.67 -42.13 5.26
C ASP A 68 -8.54 -41.16 6.13
N ASP A 69 -9.73 -41.63 6.55
CA ASP A 69 -10.69 -40.77 7.27
C ASP A 69 -10.17 -40.23 8.62
N GLU A 70 -9.27 -40.96 9.30
CA GLU A 70 -8.64 -40.49 10.55
C GLU A 70 -7.56 -39.43 10.25
N GLN A 71 -6.77 -39.69 9.22
CA GLN A 71 -5.75 -38.75 8.77
C GLN A 71 -6.39 -37.43 8.27
N VAL A 72 -7.48 -37.49 7.50
CA VAL A 72 -8.21 -36.31 7.03
C VAL A 72 -8.66 -35.41 8.19
N LYS A 73 -9.10 -35.98 9.32
CA LYS A 73 -9.51 -35.19 10.51
C LYS A 73 -8.35 -34.41 11.14
N LEU A 74 -7.13 -34.96 11.11
CA LEU A 74 -5.95 -34.34 11.72
C LEU A 74 -5.15 -33.50 10.74
N PHE A 75 -5.28 -33.76 9.44
CA PHE A 75 -4.45 -33.19 8.39
C PHE A 75 -4.47 -31.67 8.40
N GLN A 76 -5.66 -31.03 8.51
CA GLN A 76 -5.76 -29.58 8.47
C GLN A 76 -5.02 -28.91 9.65
N ARG A 77 -4.99 -29.55 10.81
CA ARG A 77 -4.19 -29.07 11.96
C ARG A 77 -2.70 -29.14 11.69
N TYR A 78 -2.20 -30.28 11.21
CA TYR A 78 -0.78 -30.44 10.88
C TYR A 78 -0.37 -29.58 9.71
N LEU A 79 -1.26 -29.38 8.74
CA LEU A 79 -1.07 -28.42 7.66
C LEU A 79 -0.77 -27.02 8.21
N ILE A 80 -1.60 -26.51 9.11
CA ILE A 80 -1.41 -25.17 9.69
C ILE A 80 -0.13 -25.12 10.51
N TYR A 81 0.20 -26.15 11.28
CA TYR A 81 1.45 -26.18 12.06
C TYR A 81 2.69 -26.11 11.18
N ASN A 82 2.73 -26.89 10.11
CA ASN A 82 3.85 -26.91 9.18
C ASN A 82 4.02 -25.55 8.46
N HIS A 83 2.91 -24.91 8.11
CA HIS A 83 2.92 -23.66 7.37
C HIS A 83 3.12 -22.41 8.26
N ALA A 84 2.87 -22.49 9.56
CA ALA A 84 3.11 -21.39 10.49
C ALA A 84 4.62 -21.22 10.79
N ALA A 85 5.42 -21.02 9.75
CA ALA A 85 6.89 -21.04 9.78
C ALA A 85 7.53 -19.66 9.54
N GLY A 86 6.77 -18.57 9.63
CA GLY A 86 7.26 -17.21 9.43
C GLY A 86 8.21 -16.74 10.54
N ILE A 87 9.06 -15.75 10.22
CA ILE A 87 10.06 -15.17 11.13
C ILE A 87 10.09 -13.64 10.99
N GLY A 88 10.68 -12.98 11.99
CA GLY A 88 10.92 -11.52 12.01
C GLY A 88 9.85 -10.74 12.75
N ASP A 89 9.86 -9.42 12.58
CA ASP A 89 8.92 -8.53 13.24
C ASP A 89 7.48 -8.81 12.79
N PRO A 90 6.50 -8.54 13.65
CA PRO A 90 5.10 -8.64 13.27
C PRO A 90 4.76 -7.69 12.12
N ALA A 91 3.93 -8.16 11.19
CA ALA A 91 3.25 -7.30 10.22
C ALA A 91 2.34 -6.30 10.96
N SER A 92 2.11 -5.14 10.37
CA SER A 92 1.23 -4.14 10.99
C SER A 92 -0.19 -4.70 11.17
N GLN A 93 -0.85 -4.30 12.26
CA GLN A 93 -2.22 -4.77 12.51
C GLN A 93 -3.15 -4.40 11.35
N GLU A 94 -2.98 -3.23 10.74
CA GLU A 94 -3.77 -2.83 9.57
C GLU A 94 -3.58 -3.78 8.38
N SER A 95 -2.36 -4.23 8.10
CA SER A 95 -2.09 -5.20 7.03
C SER A 95 -2.76 -6.55 7.28
N VAL A 96 -2.70 -7.04 8.52
CA VAL A 96 -3.34 -8.32 8.90
C VAL A 96 -4.87 -8.20 8.86
N ARG A 97 -5.44 -7.10 9.33
CA ARG A 97 -6.89 -6.82 9.26
C ARG A 97 -7.37 -6.76 7.81
N ALA A 98 -6.62 -6.07 6.95
CA ALA A 98 -6.90 -6.02 5.51
C ALA A 98 -6.81 -7.41 4.86
N ALA A 99 -5.82 -8.24 5.22
CA ALA A 99 -5.69 -9.61 4.73
C ALA A 99 -6.86 -10.49 5.15
N MET A 100 -7.33 -10.37 6.41
CA MET A 100 -8.54 -11.08 6.86
C MET A 100 -9.78 -10.64 6.06
N ALA A 101 -9.96 -9.34 5.81
CA ALA A 101 -11.09 -8.84 5.03
C ALA A 101 -11.04 -9.33 3.58
N SER A 102 -9.85 -9.32 2.95
CA SER A 102 -9.63 -9.91 1.63
C SER A 102 -9.97 -11.40 1.61
N ARG A 103 -9.54 -12.16 2.64
CA ARG A 103 -9.86 -13.60 2.72
C ARG A 103 -11.35 -13.89 2.89
N ILE A 104 -12.04 -13.09 3.71
CA ILE A 104 -13.51 -13.19 3.84
C ILE A 104 -14.17 -12.95 2.48
N ASN A 105 -13.68 -11.96 1.71
CA ASN A 105 -14.24 -11.64 0.41
C ASN A 105 -14.02 -12.77 -0.62
N VAL A 106 -12.87 -13.47 -0.58
CA VAL A 106 -12.65 -14.71 -1.35
C VAL A 106 -13.65 -15.80 -0.96
N HIS A 107 -13.84 -16.05 0.34
CA HIS A 107 -14.82 -17.03 0.81
C HIS A 107 -16.26 -16.68 0.38
N ALA A 108 -16.60 -15.40 0.28
CA ALA A 108 -17.92 -14.91 -0.10
C ALA A 108 -18.35 -15.35 -1.51
N HIS A 109 -17.42 -15.70 -2.38
CA HIS A 109 -17.74 -16.31 -3.69
C HIS A 109 -18.39 -17.68 -3.56
N GLY A 110 -18.12 -18.43 -2.48
CA GLY A 110 -18.64 -19.78 -2.30
C GLY A 110 -17.89 -20.85 -3.09
N ASN A 111 -16.59 -20.64 -3.35
CA ASN A 111 -15.76 -21.55 -4.16
C ASN A 111 -14.60 -22.19 -3.36
N SER A 112 -14.44 -21.86 -2.07
CA SER A 112 -13.32 -22.32 -1.25
C SER A 112 -13.59 -23.64 -0.52
N GLY A 113 -14.85 -24.03 -0.29
CA GLY A 113 -15.24 -25.27 0.37
C GLY A 113 -15.07 -25.29 1.89
N CYS A 114 -14.70 -24.18 2.53
CA CYS A 114 -14.63 -24.09 4.00
C CYS A 114 -16.02 -24.08 4.63
N ARG A 115 -16.06 -24.44 5.93
CA ARG A 115 -17.28 -24.30 6.73
C ARG A 115 -17.63 -22.81 6.93
N PRO A 116 -18.93 -22.44 6.99
CA PRO A 116 -19.38 -21.07 7.29
C PRO A 116 -18.82 -20.50 8.59
N GLU A 117 -18.56 -21.35 9.58
CA GLU A 117 -18.00 -21.00 10.88
C GLU A 117 -16.61 -20.37 10.77
N ILE A 118 -15.79 -20.79 9.83
CA ILE A 118 -14.46 -20.23 9.57
C ILE A 118 -14.59 -18.79 9.10
N THR A 119 -15.42 -18.54 8.08
CA THR A 119 -15.67 -17.17 7.58
C THR A 119 -16.28 -16.26 8.64
N ARG A 120 -17.27 -16.76 9.39
CA ARG A 120 -17.88 -16.02 10.52
C ARG A 120 -16.87 -15.69 11.62
N THR A 121 -15.93 -16.58 11.88
CA THR A 121 -14.88 -16.32 12.89
C THR A 121 -13.97 -15.20 12.42
N LEU A 122 -13.56 -15.15 11.15
CA LEU A 122 -12.79 -14.03 10.59
C LEU A 122 -13.56 -12.71 10.70
N VAL A 123 -14.87 -12.70 10.38
CA VAL A 123 -15.74 -11.52 10.56
C VAL A 123 -15.78 -11.09 12.03
N ASN A 124 -15.92 -12.02 12.97
CA ASN A 124 -15.94 -11.72 14.39
C ASN A 124 -14.60 -11.18 14.91
N LEU A 125 -13.47 -11.73 14.44
CA LEU A 125 -12.13 -11.24 14.77
C LEU A 125 -11.97 -9.78 14.35
N LEU A 126 -12.34 -9.42 13.10
CA LEU A 126 -12.32 -8.04 12.62
C LEU A 126 -13.23 -7.14 13.46
N ASN A 127 -14.48 -7.55 13.66
CA ASN A 127 -15.48 -6.72 14.32
C ASN A 127 -15.23 -6.52 15.82
N LYS A 128 -14.54 -7.43 16.46
CA LYS A 128 -14.22 -7.36 17.89
C LYS A 128 -12.79 -6.89 18.15
N GLY A 129 -12.03 -6.56 17.11
CA GLY A 129 -10.68 -6.01 17.24
C GLY A 129 -9.64 -7.02 17.72
N VAL A 130 -9.82 -8.31 17.43
CA VAL A 130 -8.80 -9.34 17.67
C VAL A 130 -7.99 -9.49 16.40
N THR A 131 -6.71 -9.14 16.43
CA THR A 131 -5.82 -9.18 15.26
C THR A 131 -4.73 -10.22 15.50
N PRO A 132 -4.60 -11.26 14.67
CA PRO A 132 -3.50 -12.23 14.76
C PRO A 132 -2.12 -11.57 14.71
N VAL A 133 -1.16 -12.11 15.44
CA VAL A 133 0.25 -11.77 15.30
C VAL A 133 0.83 -12.59 14.16
N VAL A 134 1.26 -11.91 13.11
CA VAL A 134 1.74 -12.52 11.86
C VAL A 134 3.15 -12.02 11.55
N ALA A 135 4.11 -12.91 11.35
CA ALA A 135 5.48 -12.54 10.98
C ALA A 135 5.54 -12.01 9.55
N GLN A 136 6.39 -10.99 9.32
CA GLN A 136 6.53 -10.37 8.00
C GLN A 136 7.22 -11.25 6.95
N LYS A 137 8.11 -12.16 7.37
CA LYS A 137 8.97 -12.94 6.48
C LYS A 137 8.61 -14.41 6.54
N GLY A 138 8.64 -15.10 5.37
CA GLY A 138 8.37 -16.53 5.26
C GLY A 138 7.52 -16.91 4.04
N SER A 139 6.92 -15.95 3.34
CA SER A 139 6.23 -16.20 2.07
C SER A 139 7.16 -15.93 0.89
N VAL A 140 7.25 -16.90 -0.03
CA VAL A 140 7.87 -16.73 -1.35
C VAL A 140 6.80 -16.59 -2.45
N GLY A 141 5.51 -16.68 -2.07
CA GLY A 141 4.39 -16.63 -3.01
C GLY A 141 4.00 -17.98 -3.59
N ALA A 142 4.56 -19.07 -3.05
CA ALA A 142 4.12 -20.45 -3.34
C ALA A 142 2.73 -20.67 -2.75
N CYS A 143 1.75 -21.01 -3.57
CA CYS A 143 0.33 -21.07 -3.18
C CYS A 143 -0.19 -19.77 -2.53
N GLY A 144 0.39 -18.64 -2.87
CA GLY A 144 0.14 -17.35 -2.23
C GLY A 144 0.92 -17.17 -0.92
N ASP A 145 0.28 -16.60 0.09
CA ASP A 145 0.92 -16.19 1.36
C ASP A 145 0.73 -17.24 2.47
N LEU A 146 1.14 -18.50 2.22
CA LEU A 146 0.87 -19.63 3.12
C LEU A 146 1.33 -19.37 4.55
N ALA A 147 2.60 -19.04 4.76
CA ALA A 147 3.18 -18.90 6.09
C ALA A 147 2.50 -17.79 6.94
N PRO A 148 2.31 -16.57 6.46
CA PRO A 148 1.61 -15.56 7.23
C PRO A 148 0.13 -15.88 7.42
N MET A 149 -0.55 -16.42 6.42
CA MET A 149 -1.96 -16.79 6.57
C MET A 149 -2.17 -18.00 7.48
N ALA A 150 -1.17 -18.89 7.61
CA ALA A 150 -1.21 -19.98 8.60
C ALA A 150 -1.20 -19.42 10.03
N GLN A 151 -0.49 -18.32 10.29
CA GLN A 151 -0.54 -17.66 11.61
C GLN A 151 -1.92 -17.03 11.88
N VAL A 152 -2.65 -16.59 10.86
CA VAL A 152 -4.08 -16.22 10.99
C VAL A 152 -4.91 -17.45 11.30
N ALA A 153 -4.68 -18.58 10.59
CA ALA A 153 -5.44 -19.81 10.76
C ALA A 153 -5.21 -20.49 12.12
N LEU A 154 -4.09 -20.25 12.81
CA LEU A 154 -3.88 -20.75 14.19
C LEU A 154 -5.01 -20.31 15.13
N LEU A 155 -5.59 -19.13 14.94
CA LEU A 155 -6.70 -18.65 15.76
C LEU A 155 -7.95 -19.52 15.60
N MET A 156 -8.13 -20.18 14.46
CA MET A 156 -9.25 -21.12 14.27
C MET A 156 -9.15 -22.34 15.21
N MET A 157 -7.95 -22.62 15.74
CA MET A 157 -7.70 -23.65 16.74
C MET A 157 -7.54 -23.05 18.18
N GLY A 158 -7.63 -21.73 18.31
CA GLY A 158 -7.34 -21.02 19.57
C GLY A 158 -5.86 -21.07 19.94
N GLU A 159 -4.99 -21.17 18.97
CA GLU A 159 -3.53 -21.25 19.10
C GLU A 159 -2.85 -20.04 18.50
N GLY A 160 -1.53 -19.89 18.73
CA GLY A 160 -0.79 -18.68 18.33
C GLY A 160 -1.03 -17.49 19.26
N GLU A 161 -0.81 -16.30 18.74
CA GLU A 161 -0.92 -15.03 19.48
C GLU A 161 -1.79 -14.03 18.74
N ALA A 162 -2.38 -13.10 19.48
CA ALA A 162 -3.18 -12.01 18.92
C ALA A 162 -3.00 -10.71 19.71
N TRP A 163 -3.23 -9.61 19.03
CA TRP A 163 -3.44 -8.30 19.63
C TRP A 163 -4.91 -8.15 20.00
N TYR A 164 -5.18 -7.73 21.26
CA TYR A 164 -6.52 -7.39 21.72
C TYR A 164 -6.46 -6.34 22.83
N GLY A 165 -7.20 -5.24 22.68
CA GLY A 165 -7.21 -4.14 23.65
C GLY A 165 -5.83 -3.46 23.81
N GLY A 166 -5.01 -3.44 22.79
CA GLY A 166 -3.65 -2.88 22.81
C GLY A 166 -2.56 -3.83 23.34
N GLU A 167 -2.93 -5.03 23.82
CA GLU A 167 -2.02 -6.02 24.38
C GLU A 167 -1.80 -7.21 23.45
N ARG A 168 -0.57 -7.73 23.38
CA ARG A 168 -0.25 -9.00 22.76
C ARG A 168 -0.41 -10.13 23.76
N MET A 169 -1.17 -11.15 23.39
CA MET A 169 -1.48 -12.27 24.29
C MET A 169 -1.73 -13.58 23.51
N PRO A 170 -1.78 -14.76 24.19
CA PRO A 170 -2.20 -16.01 23.57
C PRO A 170 -3.58 -15.88 22.90
N ALA A 171 -3.72 -16.41 21.68
CA ALA A 171 -4.94 -16.27 20.87
C ALA A 171 -6.21 -16.75 21.60
N ARG A 172 -6.13 -17.89 22.29
CA ARG A 172 -7.27 -18.40 23.07
C ARG A 172 -7.74 -17.41 24.14
N GLN A 173 -6.81 -16.74 24.81
CA GLN A 173 -7.13 -15.71 25.80
C GLN A 173 -7.80 -14.51 25.14
N ALA A 174 -7.27 -14.01 24.04
CA ALA A 174 -7.84 -12.89 23.30
C ALA A 174 -9.27 -13.21 22.82
N MET A 175 -9.46 -14.38 22.19
CA MET A 175 -10.76 -14.82 21.71
C MET A 175 -11.77 -15.01 22.86
N THR A 176 -11.36 -15.61 23.98
CA THR A 176 -12.23 -15.77 25.16
C THR A 176 -12.65 -14.41 25.72
N ARG A 177 -11.71 -13.47 25.90
CA ARG A 177 -11.99 -12.10 26.36
C ARG A 177 -12.93 -11.35 25.42
N ALA A 178 -12.79 -11.60 24.09
CA ALA A 178 -13.65 -11.01 23.07
C ALA A 178 -14.98 -11.75 22.89
N GLY A 179 -15.21 -12.88 23.56
CA GLY A 179 -16.42 -13.71 23.41
C GLY A 179 -16.52 -14.29 21.99
N ILE A 180 -15.42 -14.76 21.41
CA ILE A 180 -15.35 -15.42 20.09
C ILE A 180 -15.10 -16.90 20.33
N PRO A 181 -16.03 -17.82 19.92
CA PRO A 181 -15.80 -19.25 20.04
C PRO A 181 -14.68 -19.69 19.08
N VAL A 182 -13.92 -20.70 19.50
CA VAL A 182 -12.92 -21.36 18.66
C VAL A 182 -13.62 -22.41 17.79
N PRO A 183 -13.63 -22.29 16.44
CA PRO A 183 -14.40 -23.18 15.59
C PRO A 183 -13.76 -24.58 15.42
N GLY A 184 -12.46 -24.70 15.65
CA GLY A 184 -11.67 -25.86 15.22
C GLY A 184 -11.54 -25.93 13.71
N LEU A 185 -10.78 -26.91 13.21
CA LEU A 185 -10.60 -27.15 11.79
C LEU A 185 -11.13 -28.53 11.41
N GLU A 186 -11.85 -28.60 10.29
CA GLU A 186 -12.26 -29.83 9.63
C GLU A 186 -11.67 -29.88 8.21
N ALA A 187 -11.96 -30.95 7.45
CA ALA A 187 -11.49 -31.13 6.09
C ALA A 187 -11.65 -29.83 5.27
N ARG A 188 -10.60 -29.42 4.58
CA ARG A 188 -10.50 -28.20 3.77
C ARG A 188 -10.39 -26.87 4.53
N ASP A 189 -10.84 -26.73 5.77
CA ASP A 189 -10.91 -25.46 6.49
C ASP A 189 -9.55 -24.75 6.59
N GLY A 190 -8.49 -25.50 6.93
CA GLY A 190 -7.14 -24.97 7.05
C GLY A 190 -6.63 -24.41 5.72
N LEU A 191 -6.64 -25.25 4.68
CA LEU A 191 -6.15 -24.87 3.36
C LEU A 191 -6.97 -23.70 2.76
N ALA A 192 -8.30 -23.71 2.92
CA ALA A 192 -9.17 -22.62 2.50
C ALA A 192 -8.88 -21.28 3.22
N THR A 193 -8.28 -21.32 4.40
CA THR A 193 -7.92 -20.11 5.14
C THR A 193 -6.58 -19.53 4.68
N ILE A 194 -5.66 -20.36 4.16
CA ILE A 194 -4.28 -19.94 3.91
C ILE A 194 -3.90 -19.82 2.42
N ASN A 195 -4.60 -20.48 1.52
CA ASN A 195 -4.26 -20.53 0.10
C ASN A 195 -4.71 -19.26 -0.61
N GLY A 196 -3.76 -18.47 -1.11
CA GLY A 196 -4.00 -17.22 -1.80
C GLY A 196 -3.08 -16.07 -1.35
N ALA A 197 -2.93 -15.06 -2.20
CA ALA A 197 -2.02 -13.92 -2.00
C ALA A 197 -2.64 -12.80 -1.16
N ASN A 198 -3.33 -13.13 -0.06
CA ASN A 198 -4.16 -12.15 0.66
C ASN A 198 -3.36 -11.10 1.43
N LEU A 199 -2.21 -11.45 2.04
CA LEU A 199 -1.40 -10.45 2.76
C LEU A 199 -0.65 -9.54 1.78
N LEU A 200 -0.11 -10.10 0.69
CA LEU A 200 0.46 -9.32 -0.41
C LEU A 200 -0.55 -8.30 -0.94
N THR A 201 -1.74 -8.75 -1.30
CA THR A 201 -2.80 -7.91 -1.86
C THR A 201 -3.24 -6.84 -0.88
N ALA A 202 -3.41 -7.19 0.40
CA ALA A 202 -3.75 -6.27 1.46
C ALA A 202 -2.71 -5.16 1.66
N MET A 203 -1.44 -5.54 1.79
CA MET A 203 -0.34 -4.57 1.92
C MET A 203 -0.24 -3.66 0.69
N SER A 204 -0.38 -4.23 -0.50
CA SER A 204 -0.36 -3.50 -1.77
C SER A 204 -1.51 -2.48 -1.87
N ALA A 205 -2.72 -2.86 -1.46
CA ALA A 205 -3.87 -1.97 -1.43
C ALA A 205 -3.67 -0.76 -0.50
N LEU A 206 -3.19 -0.99 0.73
CA LEU A 206 -2.89 0.07 1.68
C LEU A 206 -1.77 0.99 1.17
N GLN A 207 -0.73 0.42 0.57
CA GLN A 207 0.38 1.18 -0.03
C GLN A 207 -0.08 2.04 -1.22
N LEU A 208 -0.92 1.51 -2.11
CA LEU A 208 -1.45 2.28 -3.24
C LEU A 208 -2.29 3.47 -2.78
N PHE A 209 -3.12 3.29 -1.75
CA PHE A 209 -3.87 4.38 -1.16
C PHE A 209 -2.94 5.48 -0.64
N ASP A 210 -1.88 5.13 0.08
CA ASP A 210 -0.91 6.07 0.64
C ASP A 210 -0.06 6.73 -0.45
N ILE A 211 0.40 5.96 -1.46
CA ILE A 211 1.19 6.46 -2.59
C ILE A 211 0.39 7.47 -3.42
N ASN A 212 -0.90 7.21 -3.66
CA ASN A 212 -1.75 8.16 -4.37
C ASN A 212 -1.82 9.51 -3.64
N ARG A 213 -2.00 9.50 -2.33
CA ARG A 213 -2.00 10.72 -1.49
C ARG A 213 -0.62 11.38 -1.41
N TRP A 214 0.43 10.60 -1.41
CA TRP A 214 1.81 11.10 -1.48
C TRP A 214 2.10 11.81 -2.81
N LEU A 215 1.63 11.27 -3.93
CA LEU A 215 1.76 11.90 -5.26
C LEU A 215 1.02 13.25 -5.32
N MET A 216 -0.16 13.35 -4.74
CA MET A 216 -0.90 14.62 -4.64
C MET A 216 -0.10 15.67 -3.83
N GLN A 217 0.53 15.26 -2.74
CA GLN A 217 1.40 16.15 -1.96
C GLN A 217 2.69 16.51 -2.72
N MET A 218 3.21 15.63 -3.56
CA MET A 218 4.33 15.92 -4.46
C MET A 218 3.99 17.05 -5.46
N GLU A 219 2.74 17.11 -5.92
CA GLU A 219 2.25 18.19 -6.77
C GLU A 219 2.21 19.53 -6.02
N ILE A 220 1.83 19.51 -4.74
CA ILE A 220 1.85 20.69 -3.86
C ILE A 220 3.29 21.18 -3.62
N ALA A 221 4.21 20.27 -3.28
CA ALA A 221 5.63 20.62 -3.07
C ALA A 221 6.26 21.14 -4.36
N CYS A 222 5.91 20.57 -5.50
CA CYS A 222 6.30 21.07 -6.81
C CYS A 222 5.82 22.52 -7.00
N ALA A 223 4.54 22.83 -6.75
CA ALA A 223 4.00 24.18 -6.85
C ALA A 223 4.75 25.18 -5.95
N MET A 224 5.05 24.81 -4.70
CA MET A 224 5.83 25.63 -3.76
C MET A 224 7.25 25.89 -4.28
N SER A 225 7.93 24.85 -4.78
CA SER A 225 9.28 24.97 -5.32
C SER A 225 9.32 25.83 -6.60
N LEU A 226 8.29 25.69 -7.46
CA LEU A 226 8.16 26.49 -8.69
C LEU A 226 8.00 28.00 -8.37
N GLU A 227 7.19 28.32 -7.39
CA GLU A 227 7.04 29.72 -6.95
C GLU A 227 8.33 30.26 -6.34
N ALA A 228 8.94 29.51 -5.43
CA ALA A 228 10.20 29.92 -4.81
C ALA A 228 11.32 30.14 -5.84
N LEU A 229 11.34 29.35 -6.95
CA LEU A 229 12.31 29.42 -8.04
C LEU A 229 11.89 30.35 -9.19
N VAL A 230 10.77 31.08 -9.05
CA VAL A 230 10.25 32.02 -10.08
C VAL A 230 10.12 31.36 -11.46
N ALA A 231 9.44 30.21 -11.50
CA ALA A 231 9.34 29.36 -12.69
C ALA A 231 8.49 29.97 -13.80
N ASN A 232 8.77 29.57 -15.02
CA ASN A 232 7.91 29.81 -16.18
C ASN A 232 6.72 28.83 -16.16
N MET A 233 5.49 29.37 -16.13
CA MET A 233 4.28 28.54 -16.01
C MET A 233 3.72 28.03 -17.33
N LYS A 234 4.28 28.41 -18.49
CA LYS A 234 3.84 27.90 -19.80
C LYS A 234 3.88 26.38 -19.93
N PRO A 235 4.88 25.65 -19.36
CA PRO A 235 4.91 24.19 -19.40
C PRO A 235 3.76 23.50 -18.66
N TYR A 236 2.99 24.23 -17.87
CA TYR A 236 1.87 23.72 -17.07
C TYR A 236 0.50 23.98 -17.71
N ASP A 237 0.48 24.58 -18.92
CA ASP A 237 -0.75 24.76 -19.69
C ASP A 237 -1.33 23.39 -20.10
N VAL A 238 -2.54 23.09 -19.62
CA VAL A 238 -3.19 21.80 -19.82
C VAL A 238 -3.38 21.45 -21.33
N ARG A 239 -3.49 22.47 -22.18
CA ARG A 239 -3.62 22.28 -23.65
C ARG A 239 -2.40 21.55 -24.22
N LEU A 240 -1.20 21.86 -23.69
CA LEU A 240 0.05 21.19 -24.09
C LEU A 240 0.00 19.70 -23.72
N HIS A 241 -0.48 19.35 -22.52
CA HIS A 241 -0.56 17.97 -22.07
C HIS A 241 -1.66 17.17 -22.79
N ARG A 242 -2.81 17.81 -23.07
CA ARG A 242 -3.88 17.20 -23.88
C ARG A 242 -3.43 16.82 -25.28
N LEU A 243 -2.54 17.59 -25.92
CA LEU A 243 -1.98 17.25 -27.24
C LEU A 243 -1.14 15.95 -27.20
N ARG A 244 -0.55 15.60 -26.06
CA ARG A 244 0.21 14.36 -25.88
C ARG A 244 -0.66 13.20 -25.39
N GLY A 245 -1.73 13.48 -24.63
CA GLY A 245 -2.80 12.54 -24.27
C GLY A 245 -2.58 11.64 -23.06
N PHE A 246 -1.49 11.79 -22.28
CA PHE A 246 -1.29 10.99 -21.05
C PHE A 246 -2.16 11.51 -19.90
N PRO A 247 -3.09 10.68 -19.34
CA PRO A 247 -4.02 11.12 -18.32
C PRO A 247 -3.33 11.67 -17.07
N GLY A 248 -2.32 10.98 -16.55
CA GLY A 248 -1.59 11.43 -15.37
C GLY A 248 -0.88 12.77 -15.55
N ALA A 249 -0.30 13.04 -16.74
CA ALA A 249 0.35 14.32 -17.02
C ALA A 249 -0.67 15.47 -17.12
N ILE A 250 -1.85 15.22 -17.68
CA ILE A 250 -2.96 16.19 -17.73
C ILE A 250 -3.42 16.53 -16.31
N ARG A 251 -3.65 15.50 -15.49
CA ARG A 251 -4.04 15.63 -14.08
C ARG A 251 -3.00 16.43 -13.30
N SER A 252 -1.73 16.03 -13.37
CA SER A 252 -0.65 16.64 -12.58
C SER A 252 -0.44 18.11 -12.95
N ALA A 253 -0.49 18.47 -14.23
CA ALA A 253 -0.44 19.87 -14.65
C ALA A 253 -1.61 20.68 -14.07
N GLY A 254 -2.82 20.14 -14.11
CA GLY A 254 -4.01 20.76 -13.53
C GLY A 254 -3.91 20.97 -12.03
N ALA A 255 -3.49 19.95 -11.28
CA ALA A 255 -3.32 20.00 -9.82
C ALA A 255 -2.30 21.07 -9.40
N ILE A 256 -1.13 21.09 -10.05
CA ILE A 256 -0.08 22.11 -9.79
C ILE A 256 -0.61 23.52 -10.08
N MET A 257 -1.26 23.74 -11.22
CA MET A 257 -1.84 25.03 -11.57
C MET A 257 -2.95 25.46 -10.60
N LYS A 258 -3.71 24.53 -10.07
CA LYS A 258 -4.75 24.75 -9.06
C LYS A 258 -4.15 25.23 -7.73
N CYS A 259 -3.04 24.63 -7.28
CA CYS A 259 -2.30 25.10 -6.10
C CYS A 259 -1.79 26.53 -6.27
N MET A 260 -1.41 26.91 -7.48
CA MET A 260 -0.86 28.24 -7.80
C MET A 260 -1.92 29.30 -8.13
N GLN A 261 -3.21 29.00 -7.96
CA GLN A 261 -4.29 29.94 -8.26
C GLN A 261 -4.11 31.29 -7.55
N GLY A 262 -4.06 32.38 -8.33
CA GLY A 262 -3.88 33.75 -7.84
C GLY A 262 -2.44 34.17 -7.60
N SER A 263 -1.47 33.34 -7.98
CA SER A 263 -0.03 33.66 -7.94
C SER A 263 0.33 34.77 -8.93
N ASP A 264 1.28 35.62 -8.55
CA ASP A 264 1.84 36.64 -9.44
C ASP A 264 2.62 36.02 -10.61
N LEU A 265 3.12 34.80 -10.48
CA LEU A 265 3.70 34.01 -11.59
C LEU A 265 2.63 33.62 -12.60
N GLN A 266 1.48 33.16 -12.13
CA GLN A 266 0.36 32.73 -12.98
C GLN A 266 -0.28 33.90 -13.73
N THR A 267 -0.32 35.08 -13.09
CA THR A 267 -0.91 36.29 -13.67
C THR A 267 0.04 37.04 -14.62
N GLY A 268 1.28 36.57 -14.77
CA GLY A 268 2.27 37.19 -15.67
C GLY A 268 2.88 38.50 -15.15
N LYS A 269 2.68 38.86 -13.87
CA LYS A 269 3.26 40.03 -13.27
C LYS A 269 4.78 39.98 -13.06
N MET A 270 5.33 38.75 -13.12
CA MET A 270 6.74 38.51 -12.89
C MET A 270 7.47 38.11 -14.17
N LYS A 271 8.71 38.63 -14.35
CA LYS A 271 9.58 38.17 -15.43
C LYS A 271 10.21 36.85 -15.07
N THR A 272 9.94 35.82 -15.89
CA THR A 272 10.50 34.50 -15.77
C THR A 272 11.51 34.20 -16.87
N LYS A 273 12.24 33.08 -16.74
CA LYS A 273 13.11 32.58 -17.83
C LYS A 273 12.25 32.16 -19.03
N VAL A 274 12.85 32.17 -20.24
CA VAL A 274 12.20 31.64 -21.43
C VAL A 274 11.93 30.14 -21.26
N GLN A 275 12.88 29.43 -20.63
CA GLN A 275 12.77 27.99 -20.40
C GLN A 275 13.52 27.59 -19.12
N ASP A 276 12.85 26.82 -18.25
CA ASP A 276 13.42 26.27 -17.04
C ASP A 276 14.09 24.91 -17.29
N ALA A 277 14.84 24.46 -16.27
CA ALA A 277 15.40 23.12 -16.26
C ALA A 277 14.30 22.04 -16.17
N TYR A 278 14.65 20.80 -16.53
CA TYR A 278 13.70 19.69 -16.60
C TYR A 278 13.00 19.40 -15.27
N SER A 279 13.71 19.43 -14.14
CA SER A 279 13.11 19.19 -12.82
C SER A 279 12.01 20.19 -12.44
N MET A 280 11.92 21.30 -13.13
CA MET A 280 10.85 22.28 -13.01
C MET A 280 9.81 22.09 -14.14
N ARG A 281 10.19 22.17 -15.40
CA ARG A 281 9.23 22.19 -16.52
C ARG A 281 8.68 20.85 -16.97
N SER A 282 9.30 19.72 -16.60
CA SER A 282 8.82 18.38 -16.92
C SER A 282 8.18 17.64 -15.73
N SER A 283 7.95 18.34 -14.62
CA SER A 283 7.29 17.74 -13.45
C SER A 283 5.94 17.09 -13.78
N PRO A 284 5.05 17.69 -14.58
CA PRO A 284 3.77 17.05 -14.90
C PRO A 284 3.93 15.71 -15.63
N GLN A 285 4.91 15.59 -16.52
CA GLN A 285 5.15 14.35 -17.26
C GLN A 285 5.72 13.25 -16.36
N VAL A 286 6.60 13.60 -15.42
CA VAL A 286 7.25 12.63 -14.52
C VAL A 286 6.28 12.19 -13.41
N ILE A 287 5.64 13.14 -12.72
CA ILE A 287 4.65 12.83 -11.67
C ILE A 287 3.45 12.11 -12.31
N GLY A 288 3.02 12.58 -13.48
CA GLY A 288 1.94 11.98 -14.24
C GLY A 288 2.20 10.53 -14.65
N ALA A 289 3.43 10.19 -15.05
CA ALA A 289 3.78 8.79 -15.34
C ALA A 289 3.64 7.89 -14.09
N ALA A 290 3.94 8.42 -12.91
CA ALA A 290 3.71 7.69 -11.66
C ALA A 290 2.21 7.54 -11.34
N HIS A 291 1.39 8.56 -11.59
CA HIS A 291 -0.07 8.44 -11.49
C HIS A 291 -0.63 7.37 -12.43
N ASP A 292 -0.17 7.30 -13.67
CA ASP A 292 -0.62 6.29 -14.64
C ASP A 292 -0.19 4.87 -14.19
N ALA A 293 1.02 4.72 -13.62
CA ALA A 293 1.48 3.45 -13.05
C ALA A 293 0.65 3.03 -11.83
N VAL A 294 0.32 3.97 -10.92
CA VAL A 294 -0.55 3.72 -9.77
C VAL A 294 -1.96 3.34 -10.23
N ALA A 295 -2.52 4.01 -11.22
CA ALA A 295 -3.86 3.70 -11.75
C ALA A 295 -3.93 2.28 -12.32
N PHE A 296 -2.90 1.84 -13.05
CA PHE A 296 -2.80 0.47 -13.54
C PHE A 296 -2.73 -0.53 -12.37
N ALA A 297 -1.84 -0.32 -11.40
CA ALA A 297 -1.72 -1.20 -10.25
C ALA A 297 -3.01 -1.24 -9.42
N TRP A 298 -3.69 -0.11 -9.24
CA TRP A 298 -4.97 -0.01 -8.55
C TRP A 298 -6.02 -0.94 -9.14
N GLN A 299 -6.17 -0.93 -10.46
CA GLN A 299 -7.08 -1.83 -11.16
C GLN A 299 -6.74 -3.30 -10.92
N GLN A 300 -5.43 -3.67 -10.95
CA GLN A 300 -5.00 -5.05 -10.72
C GLN A 300 -5.31 -5.49 -9.29
N ILE A 301 -5.06 -4.63 -8.31
CA ILE A 301 -5.31 -4.92 -6.90
C ILE A 301 -6.83 -5.07 -6.64
N GLU A 302 -7.68 -4.21 -7.18
CA GLU A 302 -9.13 -4.35 -7.03
C GLU A 302 -9.68 -5.60 -7.74
N THR A 303 -9.06 -6.02 -8.84
CA THR A 303 -9.38 -7.29 -9.48
C THR A 303 -9.05 -8.46 -8.56
N GLU A 304 -7.86 -8.47 -7.94
CA GLU A 304 -7.45 -9.53 -7.00
C GLU A 304 -8.32 -9.53 -5.72
N LEU A 305 -8.66 -8.36 -5.17
CA LEU A 305 -9.54 -8.24 -4.00
C LEU A 305 -10.91 -8.87 -4.23
N ASN A 306 -11.38 -8.93 -5.48
CA ASN A 306 -12.70 -9.43 -5.88
C ASN A 306 -12.60 -10.72 -6.70
N GLY A 307 -11.45 -11.36 -6.75
CA GLY A 307 -11.24 -12.66 -7.40
C GLY A 307 -11.24 -13.83 -6.42
N VAL A 308 -11.26 -15.04 -6.96
CA VAL A 308 -11.11 -16.28 -6.18
C VAL A 308 -9.64 -16.72 -6.23
N GLY A 309 -8.82 -16.17 -5.36
CA GLY A 309 -7.44 -16.59 -5.13
C GLY A 309 -7.40 -17.80 -4.20
N ASP A 310 -7.51 -19.02 -4.75
CA ASP A 310 -7.54 -20.28 -3.99
C ASP A 310 -7.12 -21.47 -4.86
N ASN A 311 -6.91 -22.63 -4.24
CA ASN A 311 -6.71 -23.94 -4.88
C ASN A 311 -6.92 -25.08 -3.86
N PRO A 312 -7.72 -26.13 -4.17
CA PRO A 312 -8.58 -26.26 -5.35
C PRO A 312 -9.78 -25.30 -5.30
N ILE A 313 -10.39 -25.08 -6.45
CA ILE A 313 -11.64 -24.33 -6.60
C ILE A 313 -12.79 -25.29 -6.80
N PHE A 314 -13.87 -25.06 -6.07
CA PHE A 314 -15.12 -25.81 -6.17
C PHE A 314 -16.13 -25.03 -6.99
N ILE A 315 -16.80 -25.67 -7.94
CA ILE A 315 -17.85 -25.11 -8.80
C ILE A 315 -19.14 -25.88 -8.54
N PRO A 316 -19.96 -25.46 -7.55
CA PRO A 316 -21.14 -26.20 -7.12
C PRO A 316 -22.16 -26.45 -8.23
N GLU A 317 -22.37 -25.47 -9.12
CA GLU A 317 -23.35 -25.54 -10.21
C GLU A 317 -23.02 -26.66 -11.20
N ALA A 318 -21.74 -26.92 -11.40
CA ALA A 318 -21.26 -27.98 -12.28
C ALA A 318 -20.84 -29.25 -11.52
N ARG A 319 -20.90 -29.24 -10.17
CA ARG A 319 -20.40 -30.33 -9.27
C ARG A 319 -18.94 -30.68 -9.55
N LEU A 320 -18.12 -29.70 -9.91
CA LEU A 320 -16.70 -29.86 -10.24
C LEU A 320 -15.78 -29.43 -9.10
N THR A 321 -14.64 -30.12 -9.01
CA THR A 321 -13.47 -29.70 -8.23
C THR A 321 -12.32 -29.52 -9.21
N LEU A 322 -11.75 -28.31 -9.30
CA LEU A 322 -10.67 -27.98 -10.23
C LEU A 322 -9.43 -27.61 -9.45
N THR A 323 -8.32 -28.25 -9.77
CA THR A 323 -6.99 -27.81 -9.32
C THR A 323 -6.42 -26.81 -10.32
N GLY A 324 -5.76 -25.78 -9.81
CA GLY A 324 -5.19 -24.70 -10.63
C GLY A 324 -4.18 -23.87 -9.86
N ALA A 325 -3.93 -22.67 -10.33
CA ALA A 325 -2.95 -21.75 -9.75
C ALA A 325 -3.52 -20.33 -9.50
N ASN A 326 -4.80 -20.23 -9.15
CA ASN A 326 -5.43 -18.93 -8.91
C ASN A 326 -4.87 -18.20 -7.67
N PHE A 327 -4.03 -18.86 -6.90
CA PHE A 327 -3.24 -18.27 -5.82
C PHE A 327 -2.03 -17.47 -6.30
N GLN A 328 -1.67 -17.53 -7.60
CA GLN A 328 -0.41 -16.96 -8.11
C GLN A 328 -0.40 -15.43 -8.02
N GLY A 329 0.49 -14.89 -7.17
CA GLY A 329 0.56 -13.48 -6.84
C GLY A 329 1.24 -12.59 -7.90
N SER A 330 1.70 -13.13 -9.04
CA SER A 330 2.40 -12.34 -10.07
C SER A 330 1.57 -11.18 -10.64
N PRO A 331 0.22 -11.28 -10.81
CA PRO A 331 -0.60 -10.15 -11.23
C PRO A 331 -0.59 -8.97 -10.25
N VAL A 332 -0.21 -9.20 -8.99
CA VAL A 332 -0.05 -8.18 -7.94
C VAL A 332 1.40 -7.73 -7.83
N SER A 333 2.36 -8.66 -7.76
CA SER A 333 3.77 -8.32 -7.50
C SER A 333 4.41 -7.50 -8.62
N LEU A 334 4.14 -7.82 -9.88
CA LEU A 334 4.72 -7.11 -11.02
C LEU A 334 4.27 -5.64 -11.12
N PRO A 335 2.98 -5.29 -11.07
CA PRO A 335 2.54 -3.89 -11.01
C PRO A 335 3.09 -3.14 -9.79
N MET A 336 3.21 -3.80 -8.65
CA MET A 336 3.74 -3.16 -7.44
C MET A 336 5.25 -2.90 -7.52
N ASP A 337 6.02 -3.72 -8.21
CA ASP A 337 7.44 -3.40 -8.53
C ASP A 337 7.54 -2.15 -9.42
N MET A 338 6.67 -2.02 -10.42
CA MET A 338 6.57 -0.81 -11.24
C MET A 338 6.23 0.42 -10.40
N VAL A 339 5.31 0.30 -9.43
CA VAL A 339 4.94 1.39 -8.51
C VAL A 339 6.13 1.79 -7.63
N GLY A 340 6.89 0.83 -7.09
CA GLY A 340 8.10 1.12 -6.32
C GLY A 340 9.15 1.92 -7.12
N ALA A 341 9.36 1.55 -8.38
CA ALA A 341 10.22 2.29 -9.29
C ALA A 341 9.68 3.70 -9.59
N ALA A 342 8.36 3.84 -9.75
CA ALA A 342 7.72 5.14 -9.98
C ALA A 342 7.88 6.08 -8.78
N VAL A 343 7.68 5.61 -7.54
CA VAL A 343 7.90 6.40 -6.32
C VAL A 343 9.35 6.86 -6.25
N THR A 344 10.30 5.98 -6.51
CA THR A 344 11.74 6.31 -6.52
C THR A 344 12.05 7.38 -7.58
N MET A 345 11.53 7.24 -8.79
CA MET A 345 11.71 8.21 -9.87
C MET A 345 11.20 9.61 -9.47
N VAL A 346 10.03 9.69 -8.85
CA VAL A 346 9.43 10.96 -8.40
C VAL A 346 10.19 11.53 -7.21
N SER A 347 10.73 10.70 -6.31
CA SER A 347 11.60 11.15 -5.21
C SER A 347 12.90 11.77 -5.76
N VAL A 348 13.50 11.19 -6.80
CA VAL A 348 14.66 11.80 -7.49
C VAL A 348 14.31 13.17 -8.07
N LEU A 349 13.12 13.31 -8.67
CA LEU A 349 12.65 14.59 -9.20
C LEU A 349 12.52 15.65 -8.08
N SER A 350 11.99 15.26 -6.93
CA SER A 350 11.86 16.10 -5.72
C SER A 350 13.22 16.62 -5.26
N GLU A 351 14.19 15.73 -5.13
CA GLU A 351 15.55 16.13 -4.73
C GLU A 351 16.20 17.05 -5.77
N ARG A 352 16.00 16.88 -7.07
CA ARG A 352 16.50 17.82 -8.08
C ARG A 352 15.92 19.22 -7.93
N ARG A 353 14.71 19.38 -7.44
CA ARG A 353 14.16 20.70 -7.08
C ARG A 353 14.77 21.23 -5.77
N LEU A 354 14.95 20.36 -4.76
CA LEU A 354 15.67 20.70 -3.52
C LEU A 354 17.08 21.24 -3.82
N ASN A 355 17.84 20.53 -4.65
CA ASN A 355 19.17 21.00 -5.10
C ASN A 355 19.12 22.39 -5.74
N ARG A 356 18.06 22.72 -6.50
CA ARG A 356 17.92 24.06 -7.08
C ARG A 356 17.61 25.11 -6.05
N LEU A 357 16.82 24.81 -5.05
CA LEU A 357 16.48 25.73 -3.97
C LEU A 357 17.72 26.08 -3.13
N THR A 358 18.60 25.12 -2.88
CA THR A 358 19.78 25.29 -2.01
C THR A 358 21.02 25.81 -2.74
N ASN A 359 21.08 25.68 -4.07
CA ASN A 359 22.23 26.09 -4.87
C ASN A 359 22.07 27.53 -5.39
N PRO A 360 22.91 28.51 -4.95
CA PRO A 360 22.78 29.92 -5.30
C PRO A 360 22.91 30.18 -6.80
N ALA A 361 23.65 29.35 -7.55
CA ALA A 361 23.77 29.48 -9.01
C ALA A 361 22.47 29.08 -9.76
N LEU A 362 21.55 28.36 -9.10
CA LEU A 362 20.35 27.81 -9.71
C LEU A 362 19.05 28.39 -9.14
N SER A 363 19.10 29.02 -7.96
CA SER A 363 17.94 29.37 -7.14
C SER A 363 17.29 30.72 -7.46
N VAL A 364 17.73 31.40 -8.52
CA VAL A 364 17.17 32.70 -8.95
C VAL A 364 17.24 33.74 -7.83
N GLY A 365 18.45 33.93 -7.28
CA GLY A 365 18.76 34.95 -6.27
C GLY A 365 18.37 34.60 -4.83
N LEU A 366 18.04 33.35 -4.51
CA LEU A 366 17.95 32.90 -3.12
C LEU A 366 19.38 32.77 -2.53
N PRO A 367 19.56 32.98 -1.21
CA PRO A 367 20.85 32.78 -0.59
C PRO A 367 21.26 31.32 -0.60
N ALA A 368 22.57 31.03 -0.61
CA ALA A 368 23.11 29.67 -0.55
C ALA A 368 22.53 28.94 0.65
N PHE A 369 22.09 27.68 0.42
CA PHE A 369 21.48 26.80 1.42
C PHE A 369 20.32 27.44 2.22
N LEU A 370 19.71 28.50 1.67
CA LEU A 370 18.57 29.23 2.24
C LEU A 370 18.86 29.82 3.62
N THR A 371 20.10 30.33 3.83
CA THR A 371 20.52 31.05 5.05
C THR A 371 21.10 32.42 4.72
N LYS A 372 20.85 33.43 5.57
CA LYS A 372 21.45 34.77 5.45
C LYS A 372 22.84 34.86 6.07
N GLY A 373 23.22 33.96 6.92
CA GLY A 373 24.48 33.96 7.67
C GLY A 373 25.57 33.08 7.06
N ALA A 374 25.66 33.03 5.72
CA ALA A 374 26.64 32.15 5.04
C ALA A 374 28.07 32.33 5.57
N GLY A 375 28.72 31.20 5.86
CA GLY A 375 30.04 31.13 6.48
C GLY A 375 29.99 30.85 7.99
N MET A 376 29.14 31.50 8.76
CA MET A 376 28.85 31.17 10.14
C MET A 376 27.73 30.09 10.21
N PHE A 377 26.75 30.22 9.34
CA PHE A 377 25.65 29.26 9.22
C PHE A 377 25.73 28.48 7.90
N SER A 378 25.34 27.21 7.95
CA SER A 378 25.29 26.31 6.79
C SER A 378 23.86 26.08 6.27
N GLY A 379 22.85 26.51 7.01
CA GLY A 379 21.45 26.41 6.61
C GLY A 379 21.01 24.97 6.30
N LEU A 380 20.36 24.77 5.17
CA LEU A 380 19.83 23.45 4.76
C LEU A 380 20.82 22.61 3.93
N MET A 381 22.13 22.85 4.04
CA MET A 381 23.14 22.11 3.26
C MET A 381 23.04 20.59 3.50
N LEU A 382 23.00 20.14 4.75
CA LEU A 382 22.95 18.71 5.09
C LEU A 382 21.56 18.11 4.92
N SER A 383 20.51 18.89 4.82
CA SER A 383 19.17 18.40 4.48
C SER A 383 19.15 17.75 3.10
N GLN A 384 19.93 18.26 2.14
CA GLN A 384 20.10 17.62 0.84
C GLN A 384 20.82 16.26 0.98
N TYR A 385 21.88 16.15 1.79
CA TYR A 385 22.59 14.89 2.00
C TYR A 385 21.67 13.81 2.59
N THR A 386 20.77 14.20 3.49
CA THR A 386 19.75 13.28 4.03
C THR A 386 18.81 12.80 2.92
N ALA A 387 18.30 13.69 2.08
CA ALA A 387 17.45 13.33 0.94
C ALA A 387 18.20 12.41 -0.05
N ASP A 388 19.47 12.70 -0.35
CA ASP A 388 20.30 11.88 -1.24
C ASP A 388 20.51 10.47 -0.69
N SER A 389 20.76 10.33 0.61
CA SER A 389 20.90 9.02 1.27
C SER A 389 19.62 8.19 1.14
N LEU A 390 18.45 8.78 1.43
CA LEU A 390 17.16 8.11 1.31
C LEU A 390 16.87 7.66 -0.14
N ILE A 391 17.26 8.46 -1.13
CA ILE A 391 17.09 8.14 -2.55
C ILE A 391 18.00 6.99 -2.98
N VAL A 392 19.25 6.95 -2.51
CA VAL A 392 20.14 5.82 -2.83
C VAL A 392 19.58 4.51 -2.28
N GLU A 393 19.04 4.51 -1.07
CA GLU A 393 18.34 3.35 -0.51
C GLU A 393 17.11 2.96 -1.37
N GLN A 394 16.28 3.93 -1.78
CA GLN A 394 15.15 3.68 -2.68
C GLN A 394 15.60 3.04 -4.01
N ARG A 395 16.71 3.49 -4.60
CA ARG A 395 17.25 2.91 -5.85
C ARG A 395 17.65 1.45 -5.67
N ILE A 396 18.27 1.09 -4.55
CA ILE A 396 18.63 -0.30 -4.22
C ILE A 396 17.35 -1.13 -4.07
N LEU A 397 16.38 -0.63 -3.31
CA LEU A 397 15.10 -1.29 -3.08
C LEU A 397 14.23 -1.40 -4.33
N SER A 398 14.45 -0.55 -5.35
CA SER A 398 13.70 -0.58 -6.61
C SER A 398 14.06 -1.75 -7.54
N THR A 399 15.07 -2.56 -7.19
CA THR A 399 15.33 -3.82 -7.90
C THR A 399 14.08 -4.72 -7.84
N PRO A 400 13.50 -5.16 -8.99
CA PRO A 400 12.28 -5.93 -8.97
C PRO A 400 12.42 -7.24 -8.21
N ALA A 401 11.52 -7.51 -7.25
CA ALA A 401 11.45 -8.77 -6.54
C ALA A 401 10.66 -9.82 -7.33
N SER A 402 9.69 -9.41 -8.13
CA SER A 402 8.85 -10.30 -8.94
C SER A 402 9.61 -11.13 -9.98
N ILE A 403 10.85 -10.77 -10.31
CA ILE A 403 11.73 -11.53 -11.22
C ILE A 403 12.71 -12.46 -10.49
N GLN A 404 12.65 -12.54 -9.16
CA GLN A 404 13.62 -13.27 -8.31
C GLN A 404 13.09 -14.64 -7.87
N SER A 405 12.30 -15.31 -8.70
CA SER A 405 11.73 -16.62 -8.38
C SER A 405 12.79 -17.63 -7.96
N ILE A 406 12.51 -18.37 -6.90
CA ILE A 406 13.36 -19.44 -6.36
C ILE A 406 12.51 -20.71 -6.25
N PRO A 407 12.95 -21.87 -6.78
CA PRO A 407 12.22 -23.11 -6.64
C PRO A 407 11.98 -23.52 -5.18
N ALA A 408 10.81 -24.08 -4.90
CA ALA A 408 10.38 -24.53 -3.58
C ALA A 408 9.67 -25.90 -3.65
N ALA A 409 9.44 -26.52 -2.49
CA ALA A 409 8.68 -27.77 -2.34
C ALA A 409 9.17 -28.90 -3.26
N ALA A 410 10.50 -29.19 -3.23
CA ALA A 410 11.15 -30.21 -4.07
C ALA A 410 10.88 -30.02 -5.58
N ASP A 411 10.90 -28.75 -6.04
CA ASP A 411 10.65 -28.30 -7.41
C ASP A 411 9.20 -28.48 -7.90
N GLN A 412 8.27 -28.94 -7.07
CA GLN A 412 6.83 -28.91 -7.38
C GLN A 412 6.32 -27.46 -7.52
N GLU A 413 6.93 -26.54 -6.81
CA GLU A 413 6.64 -25.09 -6.84
C GLU A 413 7.86 -24.36 -7.41
N ASP A 414 8.23 -24.66 -8.66
CA ASP A 414 9.45 -24.23 -9.34
C ASP A 414 9.42 -22.76 -9.82
N PHE A 415 8.24 -22.12 -9.78
CA PHE A 415 8.06 -20.70 -10.08
C PHE A 415 7.13 -20.03 -9.08
N VAL A 416 7.64 -19.03 -8.35
CA VAL A 416 6.94 -18.31 -7.29
C VAL A 416 6.98 -16.79 -7.52
N SER A 417 5.99 -16.06 -6.97
CA SER A 417 5.77 -14.64 -7.29
C SER A 417 6.68 -13.66 -6.54
N MET A 418 7.32 -14.08 -5.43
CA MET A 418 8.08 -13.23 -4.49
C MET A 418 7.32 -11.98 -4.03
N GLY A 419 5.99 -12.06 -3.97
CA GLY A 419 5.11 -10.91 -3.78
C GLY A 419 5.30 -10.22 -2.42
N MET A 420 5.48 -10.98 -1.33
CA MET A 420 5.74 -10.39 -0.02
C MET A 420 7.03 -9.57 0.01
N ASN A 421 8.07 -9.99 -0.73
CA ASN A 421 9.29 -9.20 -0.87
C ASN A 421 9.01 -7.88 -1.60
N THR A 422 8.16 -7.89 -2.63
CA THR A 422 7.71 -6.66 -3.30
C THR A 422 6.97 -5.73 -2.33
N ALA A 423 6.00 -6.24 -1.57
CA ALA A 423 5.24 -5.43 -0.62
C ALA A 423 6.12 -4.84 0.48
N MET A 424 7.05 -5.61 1.04
CA MET A 424 7.94 -5.16 2.11
C MET A 424 8.90 -4.06 1.64
N LYS A 425 9.56 -4.23 0.47
CA LYS A 425 10.46 -3.19 -0.04
C LYS A 425 9.71 -1.92 -0.44
N ASN A 426 8.48 -2.02 -0.97
CA ASN A 426 7.68 -0.86 -1.31
C ASN A 426 7.24 -0.06 -0.08
N ALA A 427 6.95 -0.71 1.05
CA ALA A 427 6.72 -0.03 2.31
C ALA A 427 7.91 0.86 2.71
N GLN A 428 9.13 0.35 2.55
CA GLN A 428 10.36 1.10 2.87
C GLN A 428 10.64 2.20 1.83
N ILE A 429 10.39 1.94 0.54
CA ILE A 429 10.49 2.95 -0.52
C ILE A 429 9.56 4.14 -0.22
N LEU A 430 8.31 3.87 0.17
CA LEU A 430 7.35 4.90 0.51
C LEU A 430 7.75 5.65 1.78
N ASP A 431 8.23 4.95 2.80
CA ASP A 431 8.70 5.57 4.05
C ASP A 431 9.84 6.56 3.81
N ASN A 432 10.79 6.20 2.94
CA ASN A 432 11.85 7.10 2.48
C ASN A 432 11.28 8.25 1.64
N GLY A 433 10.27 7.98 0.82
CA GLY A 433 9.55 8.97 0.02
C GLY A 433 8.90 10.07 0.87
N TYR A 434 8.34 9.73 2.03
CA TYR A 434 7.84 10.72 2.98
C TYR A 434 8.96 11.63 3.50
N GLY A 435 10.15 11.09 3.77
CA GLY A 435 11.31 11.86 4.21
C GLY A 435 11.80 12.83 3.14
N VAL A 436 12.01 12.34 1.91
CA VAL A 436 12.47 13.18 0.78
C VAL A 436 11.49 14.32 0.50
N LEU A 437 10.20 14.01 0.41
CA LEU A 437 9.16 15.01 0.18
C LEU A 437 9.05 16.02 1.33
N GLY A 438 9.17 15.57 2.58
CA GLY A 438 9.18 16.44 3.76
C GLY A 438 10.32 17.46 3.72
N ILE A 439 11.50 17.03 3.29
CA ILE A 439 12.66 17.93 3.14
C ILE A 439 12.44 18.93 2.00
N GLU A 440 11.86 18.55 0.87
CA GLU A 440 11.50 19.51 -0.19
C GLU A 440 10.49 20.53 0.30
N PHE A 441 9.44 20.13 1.01
CA PHE A 441 8.46 21.04 1.60
C PHE A 441 9.11 22.05 2.55
N MET A 442 9.98 21.57 3.45
CA MET A 442 10.70 22.44 4.38
C MET A 442 11.56 23.46 3.66
N ALA A 443 12.32 23.03 2.66
CA ALA A 443 13.18 23.90 1.87
C ALA A 443 12.37 24.90 1.03
N ALA A 444 11.28 24.47 0.41
CA ALA A 444 10.40 25.34 -0.36
C ALA A 444 9.73 26.42 0.52
N ALA A 445 9.28 26.04 1.74
CA ALA A 445 8.75 26.99 2.70
C ALA A 445 9.81 28.02 3.13
N GLN A 446 11.04 27.56 3.44
CA GLN A 446 12.16 28.43 3.77
C GLN A 446 12.49 29.39 2.61
N ALA A 447 12.48 28.90 1.37
CA ALA A 447 12.76 29.71 0.19
C ALA A 447 11.67 30.76 -0.08
N LEU A 448 10.41 30.43 0.16
CA LEU A 448 9.28 31.36 0.01
C LEU A 448 9.34 32.52 1.00
N ASP A 449 9.90 32.33 2.20
CA ASP A 449 10.08 33.40 3.17
C ASP A 449 11.07 34.50 2.70
N PHE A 450 11.92 34.21 1.71
CA PHE A 450 12.79 35.17 1.04
C PHE A 450 12.12 35.90 -0.13
N ARG A 451 10.88 35.57 -0.46
CA ARG A 451 10.14 36.14 -1.58
C ARG A 451 9.12 37.19 -1.10
N THR A 452 8.85 38.18 -1.95
CA THR A 452 7.97 39.31 -1.62
C THR A 452 6.72 39.39 -2.50
N PHE A 453 6.57 38.48 -3.49
CA PHE A 453 5.41 38.42 -4.36
C PHE A 453 4.26 37.63 -3.75
N THR A 454 3.08 37.72 -4.35
CA THR A 454 1.90 36.95 -3.92
C THR A 454 1.98 35.51 -4.42
N ALA A 455 2.12 34.56 -3.51
CA ALA A 455 2.05 33.14 -3.80
C ALA A 455 0.60 32.66 -4.01
N GLY A 456 0.43 31.52 -4.70
CA GLY A 456 -0.87 30.90 -4.95
C GLY A 456 -1.61 30.50 -3.68
N LYS A 457 -2.94 30.35 -3.76
CA LYS A 457 -3.78 30.01 -2.60
C LYS A 457 -3.36 28.70 -1.94
N GLY A 458 -3.18 27.64 -2.73
CA GLY A 458 -2.74 26.32 -2.22
C GLY A 458 -1.34 26.38 -1.64
N VAL A 459 -0.42 27.12 -2.29
CA VAL A 459 0.96 27.30 -1.80
C VAL A 459 0.98 28.01 -0.45
N ARG A 460 0.16 29.06 -0.26
CA ARG A 460 0.03 29.74 1.05
C ARG A 460 -0.57 28.86 2.13
N ALA A 461 -1.57 28.03 1.77
CA ALA A 461 -2.16 27.07 2.70
C ALA A 461 -1.11 26.06 3.18
N ALA A 462 -0.36 25.46 2.25
CA ALA A 462 0.73 24.54 2.58
C ALA A 462 1.81 25.18 3.44
N HIS A 463 2.28 26.37 3.06
CA HIS A 463 3.26 27.16 3.82
C HIS A 463 2.78 27.42 5.25
N THR A 464 1.52 27.83 5.43
CA THR A 464 0.93 28.08 6.75
C THR A 464 0.92 26.84 7.63
N VAL A 465 0.59 25.68 7.08
CA VAL A 465 0.64 24.40 7.82
C VAL A 465 2.08 24.06 8.21
N ILE A 466 3.01 24.11 7.27
CA ILE A 466 4.43 23.81 7.54
C ILE A 466 4.97 24.71 8.67
N ARG A 467 4.67 26.00 8.65
CA ARG A 467 5.16 26.95 9.67
C ARG A 467 4.55 26.76 11.06
N LYS A 468 3.48 26.00 11.21
CA LYS A 468 2.99 25.56 12.53
C LYS A 468 3.90 24.49 13.17
N HIS A 469 4.53 23.66 12.34
CA HIS A 469 5.35 22.53 12.78
C HIS A 469 6.85 22.83 12.74
N VAL A 470 7.31 23.57 11.74
CA VAL A 470 8.73 23.91 11.53
C VAL A 470 8.88 25.41 11.36
N ARG A 471 9.54 26.06 12.33
CA ARG A 471 9.80 27.49 12.29
C ARG A 471 10.86 27.84 11.22
N HIS A 472 10.88 29.11 10.80
CA HIS A 472 11.95 29.64 9.94
C HIS A 472 13.34 29.35 10.55
N LEU A 473 14.31 29.07 9.69
CA LEU A 473 15.70 28.85 10.08
C LEU A 473 16.47 30.18 9.96
N ASP A 474 16.45 30.96 11.03
CA ASP A 474 17.21 32.20 11.11
C ASP A 474 18.69 31.94 11.41
N GLU A 475 18.95 30.99 12.31
CA GLU A 475 20.25 30.52 12.75
C GLU A 475 20.27 28.97 12.71
N ASP A 476 21.45 28.38 12.52
CA ASP A 476 21.59 26.94 12.52
C ASP A 476 21.14 26.33 13.85
N ARG A 477 20.38 25.24 13.76
CA ARG A 477 19.95 24.40 14.87
C ARG A 477 19.96 22.93 14.43
N PRO A 478 19.87 21.95 15.33
CA PRO A 478 19.68 20.55 14.94
C PRO A 478 18.45 20.41 14.02
N LEU A 479 18.63 19.86 12.82
CA LEU A 479 17.59 19.75 11.79
C LEU A 479 16.84 18.41 11.80
N TYR A 480 17.38 17.37 12.48
CA TYR A 480 16.72 16.07 12.50
C TYR A 480 15.30 16.11 13.11
N PRO A 481 14.99 16.93 14.14
CA PRO A 481 13.61 17.03 14.62
C PRO A 481 12.67 17.67 13.59
N ASP A 482 13.17 18.63 12.80
CA ASP A 482 12.41 19.27 11.74
C ASP A 482 12.15 18.28 10.59
N HIS A 483 13.14 17.43 10.23
CA HIS A 483 12.97 16.37 9.22
C HIS A 483 11.93 15.34 9.69
N ASP A 484 11.98 14.89 10.95
CA ASP A 484 11.01 13.93 11.50
C ASP A 484 9.59 14.52 11.57
N ALA A 485 9.48 15.79 11.97
CA ALA A 485 8.21 16.50 11.96
C ALA A 485 7.63 16.61 10.56
N MET A 486 8.45 16.97 9.56
CA MET A 486 8.00 17.07 8.17
C MET A 486 7.64 15.71 7.57
N LYS A 487 8.41 14.65 7.84
CA LYS A 487 8.07 13.28 7.45
C LYS A 487 6.71 12.85 8.01
N SER A 488 6.49 13.13 9.29
CA SER A 488 5.21 12.84 9.97
C SER A 488 4.06 13.66 9.39
N LEU A 489 4.29 14.93 9.07
CA LEU A 489 3.31 15.84 8.48
C LEU A 489 2.88 15.38 7.08
N VAL A 490 3.82 14.92 6.25
CA VAL A 490 3.51 14.35 4.94
C VAL A 490 2.69 13.05 5.10
N ARG A 491 3.08 12.18 6.03
CA ARG A 491 2.37 10.92 6.29
C ARG A 491 0.93 11.14 6.78
N SER A 492 0.70 12.16 7.61
CA SER A 492 -0.65 12.49 8.12
C SER A 492 -1.56 13.11 7.06
N CYS A 493 -1.00 13.61 5.95
CA CYS A 493 -1.70 14.36 4.89
C CYS A 493 -2.31 15.69 5.34
N GLU A 494 -1.92 16.29 6.46
CA GLU A 494 -2.44 17.57 6.94
C GLU A 494 -2.22 18.69 5.92
N ILE A 495 -1.07 18.67 5.20
CA ILE A 495 -0.79 19.64 4.12
C ILE A 495 -1.81 19.48 2.99
N LEU A 496 -2.06 18.24 2.55
CA LEU A 496 -3.00 17.95 1.47
C LEU A 496 -4.41 18.43 1.83
N GLU A 497 -4.89 18.09 3.02
CA GLU A 497 -6.22 18.47 3.50
C GLU A 497 -6.39 19.99 3.58
N ALA A 498 -5.38 20.70 4.06
CA ALA A 498 -5.40 22.16 4.12
C ALA A 498 -5.42 22.80 2.72
N VAL A 499 -4.65 22.27 1.78
CA VAL A 499 -4.63 22.75 0.40
C VAL A 499 -5.94 22.50 -0.29
N GLU A 500 -6.49 21.28 -0.20
CA GLU A 500 -7.77 20.93 -0.81
C GLU A 500 -8.95 21.74 -0.24
N LYS A 501 -8.89 22.10 1.02
CA LYS A 501 -9.87 23.03 1.63
C LYS A 501 -9.89 24.40 0.96
N GLU A 502 -8.74 24.90 0.51
CA GLU A 502 -8.60 26.22 -0.11
C GLU A 502 -8.86 26.24 -1.63
N VAL A 503 -8.46 25.16 -2.32
CA VAL A 503 -8.51 25.12 -3.80
C VAL A 503 -9.44 24.05 -4.37
N GLY A 504 -10.02 23.22 -3.51
CA GLY A 504 -10.83 22.04 -3.88
C GLY A 504 -9.97 20.81 -4.18
N PRO A 505 -10.60 19.62 -4.35
CA PRO A 505 -9.91 18.34 -4.53
C PRO A 505 -8.88 18.37 -5.65
N LEU A 506 -7.70 17.80 -5.43
CA LEU A 506 -6.62 17.75 -6.42
C LEU A 506 -6.72 16.55 -7.38
N ASP A 507 -7.51 15.55 -7.04
CA ASP A 507 -7.72 14.32 -7.81
C ASP A 507 -8.70 14.47 -8.99
N THR A 508 -9.46 15.56 -9.04
CA THR A 508 -10.39 15.83 -10.13
C THR A 508 -9.70 16.44 -11.34
N PRO A 509 -9.80 15.84 -12.55
CA PRO A 509 -9.36 16.49 -13.78
C PRO A 509 -10.14 17.79 -14.01
N ASN A 510 -9.44 18.88 -14.32
CA ASN A 510 -10.05 20.13 -14.79
C ASN A 510 -10.51 20.00 -16.25
#